data_ba32b257a291b4466864772d706e24a1
#
_entry.id   ba32b257a291b4466864772d706e24a1
#
_cell.length_a   1.000
_cell.length_b   1.000
_cell.length_c   1.000
_cell.angle_alpha   90.00
_cell.angle_beta   90.00
_cell.angle_gamma   90.00
#
_symmetry.space_group_name_H-M   'P 1'
#
loop_
_entity.id
_entity.type
_entity.pdbx_description
1 polymer ?
#
loop_
_entity_poly.entity_id
_entity_poly.type
_entity_poly.pdbx_seq_one_letter_code
_entity_poly.pdbx_strand_id
1 'polypeptide(L)'
;MDQASTYFRKFHSGAKQRLYPLAAVVLLSLLVGMMPAARDYFSRPGAAEGHGHHIKSPVIMYSTRWCPYCKKAREYFKRHQFNYVEYDIEASATNLESFRALNGNGVPLILVGERRMQGFTPQSFEVLLR
;
A
#
# COMPACT_ATOMS: atom_id res chain seq x y z
N MET A 1 -14.36 58.87 -5.37
CA MET A 1 -14.55 59.16 -3.93
C MET A 1 -15.53 58.16 -3.42
N ASP A 2 -15.01 57.24 -2.59
CA ASP A 2 -15.65 56.29 -1.66
C ASP A 2 -16.59 55.21 -2.17
N GLN A 3 -16.03 54.26 -2.91
CA GLN A 3 -16.66 52.95 -3.10
C GLN A 3 -16.09 51.86 -2.16
N ALA A 4 -15.06 52.17 -1.36
CA ALA A 4 -14.41 51.22 -0.49
C ALA A 4 -15.09 50.97 0.88
N SER A 5 -16.01 51.84 1.25
CA SER A 5 -16.67 51.77 2.57
C SER A 5 -17.89 50.84 2.65
N THR A 6 -18.41 50.39 1.51
CA THR A 6 -19.64 49.59 1.47
C THR A 6 -19.36 48.07 1.51
N TYR A 7 -18.13 47.67 1.18
CA TYR A 7 -17.78 46.27 1.14
C TYR A 7 -17.48 45.65 2.52
N PHE A 8 -17.09 46.48 3.49
CA PHE A 8 -16.70 46.00 4.83
C PHE A 8 -17.86 45.73 5.78
N ARG A 9 -19.08 46.22 5.44
CA ARG A 9 -20.24 46.10 6.33
C ARG A 9 -21.12 44.88 6.14
N LYS A 10 -20.81 44.06 5.10
CA LYS A 10 -21.64 42.88 4.74
C LYS A 10 -21.10 41.55 5.27
N PHE A 11 -19.96 41.56 5.99
CA PHE A 11 -19.32 40.33 6.44
C PHE A 11 -19.55 39.99 7.93
N HIS A 12 -20.34 40.77 8.66
CA HIS A 12 -20.61 40.55 10.08
C HIS A 12 -22.08 40.25 10.40
N SER A 13 -22.79 39.54 9.56
CA SER A 13 -24.13 39.13 9.95
C SER A 13 -24.34 37.66 9.54
N GLY A 14 -24.17 36.78 10.50
CA GLY A 14 -24.69 35.43 10.35
C GLY A 14 -23.88 34.28 10.95
N ALA A 15 -22.85 34.51 11.76
CA ALA A 15 -22.32 33.44 12.61
C ALA A 15 -23.30 33.17 13.77
N LYS A 16 -24.41 32.49 13.45
CA LYS A 16 -25.13 31.70 14.48
C LYS A 16 -24.21 30.56 14.86
N GLN A 17 -23.32 30.82 15.83
CA GLN A 17 -22.63 29.78 16.58
C GLN A 17 -23.73 28.90 17.21
N ARG A 18 -24.04 27.80 16.54
CA ARG A 18 -24.75 26.70 17.17
C ARG A 18 -23.79 26.17 18.24
N LEU A 19 -23.98 26.59 19.47
CA LEU A 19 -23.43 25.90 20.63
C LEU A 19 -23.95 24.46 20.52
N TYR A 20 -23.17 23.59 19.96
CA TYR A 20 -23.39 22.17 20.16
C TYR A 20 -23.18 21.94 21.66
N PRO A 21 -24.19 21.43 22.38
CA PRO A 21 -24.04 21.22 23.81
C PRO A 21 -22.85 20.30 24.02
N LEU A 22 -21.93 20.69 24.89
CA LEU A 22 -20.72 19.93 25.24
C LEU A 22 -21.03 18.46 25.50
N ALA A 23 -22.25 18.14 25.94
CA ALA A 23 -22.78 16.79 26.10
C ALA A 23 -22.74 15.97 24.77
N ALA A 24 -23.01 16.59 23.62
CA ALA A 24 -23.00 15.87 22.35
C ALA A 24 -21.58 15.50 21.90
N VAL A 25 -20.60 16.36 22.21
CA VAL A 25 -19.18 16.08 21.90
C VAL A 25 -18.64 14.96 22.82
N VAL A 26 -19.04 14.98 24.10
CA VAL A 26 -18.64 13.94 25.06
C VAL A 26 -19.29 12.61 24.72
N LEU A 27 -20.56 12.59 24.32
CA LEU A 27 -21.23 11.36 23.87
C LEU A 27 -20.60 10.80 22.59
N LEU A 28 -20.23 11.65 21.65
CA LEU A 28 -19.56 11.22 20.42
C LEU A 28 -18.16 10.64 20.70
N SER A 29 -17.42 11.24 21.64
CA SER A 29 -16.11 10.73 22.09
C SER A 29 -16.22 9.37 22.78
N LEU A 30 -17.26 9.17 23.60
CA LEU A 30 -17.53 7.90 24.27
C LEU A 30 -17.93 6.80 23.27
N LEU A 31 -18.72 7.14 22.24
CA LEU A 31 -19.11 6.18 21.18
C LEU A 31 -17.92 5.77 20.31
N VAL A 32 -17.00 6.70 20.02
CA VAL A 32 -15.77 6.38 19.26
C VAL A 32 -14.78 5.59 20.11
N GLY A 33 -14.74 5.82 21.43
CA GLY A 33 -13.88 5.08 22.38
C GLY A 33 -14.33 3.64 22.64
N MET A 34 -15.59 3.31 22.37
CA MET A 34 -16.17 1.97 22.61
C MET A 34 -16.15 1.04 21.38
N MET A 35 -15.52 1.46 20.27
CA MET A 35 -15.29 0.59 19.10
C MET A 35 -13.83 0.08 19.07
N PRO A 36 -13.47 -0.95 19.83
CA PRO A 36 -12.12 -1.53 19.75
C PRO A 36 -11.87 -2.24 18.39
N ALA A 37 -12.93 -2.57 17.66
CA ALA A 37 -12.85 -3.37 16.42
C ALA A 37 -12.37 -2.59 15.17
N ALA A 38 -12.40 -1.26 15.18
CA ALA A 38 -12.05 -0.46 13.99
C ALA A 38 -10.53 -0.30 13.79
N ARG A 39 -9.73 -0.46 14.83
CA ARG A 39 -8.26 -0.37 14.75
C ARG A 39 -7.63 -1.61 14.15
N ASP A 40 -8.23 -2.77 14.37
CA ASP A 40 -7.70 -4.04 13.84
C ASP A 40 -8.04 -4.28 12.36
N TYR A 41 -9.07 -3.59 11.85
CA TYR A 41 -9.46 -3.74 10.45
C TYR A 41 -8.48 -3.07 9.47
N PHE A 42 -7.79 -2.01 9.92
CA PHE A 42 -6.82 -1.28 9.07
C PHE A 42 -5.40 -1.81 9.18
N SER A 43 -5.12 -2.73 10.13
CA SER A 43 -3.78 -3.28 10.38
C SER A 43 -3.61 -4.73 9.90
N ARG A 44 -4.58 -5.29 9.17
CA ARG A 44 -4.40 -6.57 8.49
C ARG A 44 -3.91 -6.31 7.05
N PRO A 45 -2.60 -6.40 6.76
CA PRO A 45 -2.17 -6.80 5.43
C PRO A 45 -2.77 -8.20 5.26
N GLY A 46 -3.49 -8.42 4.14
CA GLY A 46 -4.21 -9.65 3.87
C GLY A 46 -3.29 -10.87 4.03
N ALA A 47 -3.36 -11.50 5.19
CA ALA A 47 -2.76 -12.78 5.45
C ALA A 47 -3.65 -13.83 4.77
N ALA A 48 -3.37 -14.12 3.50
CA ALA A 48 -3.71 -15.40 2.94
C ALA A 48 -2.86 -16.44 3.68
N GLU A 49 -3.42 -17.11 4.69
CA GLU A 49 -2.83 -18.28 5.34
C GLU A 49 -2.78 -19.43 4.31
N GLY A 50 -1.76 -19.40 3.46
CA GLY A 50 -1.37 -20.54 2.64
C GLY A 50 -0.25 -21.28 3.33
N HIS A 51 -0.41 -22.57 3.53
CA HIS A 51 0.64 -23.50 3.99
C HIS A 51 1.74 -23.60 2.91
N GLY A 52 2.47 -22.51 2.71
CA GLY A 52 3.57 -22.42 1.78
C GLY A 52 4.87 -22.27 2.52
N HIS A 53 5.94 -22.66 1.91
CA HIS A 53 7.32 -22.55 2.35
C HIS A 53 7.53 -21.37 3.33
N HIS A 54 7.89 -21.68 4.59
CA HIS A 54 8.16 -20.68 5.63
C HIS A 54 9.42 -19.87 5.30
N ILE A 55 9.31 -18.97 4.33
CA ILE A 55 10.34 -17.96 4.10
C ILE A 55 10.13 -16.90 5.17
N LYS A 56 11.14 -16.64 6.00
CA LYS A 56 11.10 -15.61 7.04
C LYS A 56 10.95 -14.19 6.50
N SER A 57 11.22 -13.99 5.22
CA SER A 57 11.17 -12.68 4.55
C SER A 57 10.14 -12.69 3.43
N PRO A 58 9.39 -11.59 3.23
CA PRO A 58 8.44 -11.50 2.14
C PRO A 58 9.16 -11.58 0.78
N VAL A 59 8.56 -12.29 -0.17
CA VAL A 59 8.97 -12.26 -1.58
C VAL A 59 8.27 -11.10 -2.25
N ILE A 60 9.03 -10.24 -2.91
CA ILE A 60 8.52 -9.11 -3.68
C ILE A 60 8.95 -9.28 -5.12
N MET A 61 8.05 -9.09 -6.08
CA MET A 61 8.35 -9.14 -7.50
C MET A 61 7.88 -7.87 -8.21
N TYR A 62 8.81 -7.15 -8.82
CA TYR A 62 8.48 -6.11 -9.79
C TYR A 62 8.38 -6.73 -11.17
N SER A 63 7.29 -6.46 -11.88
CA SER A 63 6.94 -7.17 -13.10
C SER A 63 6.25 -6.28 -14.13
N THR A 64 6.02 -6.83 -15.32
CA THR A 64 5.03 -6.35 -16.29
C THR A 64 4.12 -7.50 -16.70
N ARG A 65 2.93 -7.17 -17.20
CA ARG A 65 1.93 -8.19 -17.57
C ARG A 65 2.38 -9.07 -18.74
N TRP A 66 3.06 -8.51 -19.71
CA TRP A 66 3.46 -9.17 -20.95
C TRP A 66 4.78 -9.94 -20.85
N CYS A 67 5.56 -9.76 -19.77
CA CYS A 67 6.89 -10.38 -19.64
C CYS A 67 6.81 -11.91 -19.46
N PRO A 68 7.43 -12.70 -20.34
CA PRO A 68 7.36 -14.15 -20.28
C PRO A 68 8.08 -14.74 -19.05
N TYR A 69 9.17 -14.13 -18.60
CA TYR A 69 9.87 -14.57 -17.39
C TYR A 69 9.08 -14.24 -16.12
N CYS A 70 8.34 -13.12 -16.10
CA CYS A 70 7.40 -12.81 -15.02
C CYS A 70 6.28 -13.85 -14.96
N LYS A 71 5.74 -14.27 -16.12
CA LYS A 71 4.75 -15.35 -16.18
C LYS A 71 5.30 -16.65 -15.60
N LYS A 72 6.53 -17.06 -15.97
CA LYS A 72 7.18 -18.24 -15.41
C LYS A 72 7.35 -18.15 -13.88
N ALA A 73 7.72 -16.97 -13.36
CA ALA A 73 7.83 -16.75 -11.93
C ALA A 73 6.49 -16.91 -11.22
N ARG A 74 5.40 -16.30 -11.75
CA ARG A 74 4.04 -16.43 -11.20
C ARG A 74 3.60 -17.90 -11.14
N GLU A 75 3.81 -18.64 -12.23
CA GLU A 75 3.45 -20.06 -12.31
C GLU A 75 4.25 -20.90 -11.30
N TYR A 76 5.53 -20.61 -11.12
CA TYR A 76 6.38 -21.26 -10.14
C TYR A 76 5.91 -20.96 -8.71
N PHE A 77 5.71 -19.69 -8.37
CA PHE A 77 5.25 -19.29 -7.05
C PHE A 77 3.90 -19.91 -6.71
N LYS A 78 2.96 -19.91 -7.65
CA LYS A 78 1.65 -20.56 -7.48
C LYS A 78 1.79 -22.07 -7.23
N ARG A 79 2.61 -22.76 -8.02
CA ARG A 79 2.80 -24.22 -7.93
C ARG A 79 3.43 -24.63 -6.60
N HIS A 80 4.37 -23.82 -6.12
CA HIS A 80 5.11 -24.09 -4.88
C HIS A 80 4.55 -23.36 -3.67
N GLN A 81 3.37 -22.72 -3.83
CA GLN A 81 2.65 -22.04 -2.75
C GLN A 81 3.48 -20.94 -2.06
N PHE A 82 4.33 -20.24 -2.81
CA PHE A 82 5.03 -19.07 -2.28
C PHE A 82 4.06 -17.89 -2.18
N ASN A 83 4.00 -17.29 -0.99
CA ASN A 83 3.34 -16.00 -0.81
C ASN A 83 4.26 -14.89 -1.29
N TYR A 84 3.79 -14.03 -2.18
CA TYR A 84 4.56 -12.92 -2.71
C TYR A 84 3.68 -11.69 -2.97
N VAL A 85 4.31 -10.54 -3.01
CA VAL A 85 3.68 -9.28 -3.42
C VAL A 85 4.21 -8.92 -4.80
N GLU A 86 3.31 -8.60 -5.71
CA GLU A 86 3.66 -8.21 -7.07
C GLU A 86 3.35 -6.74 -7.32
N TYR A 87 4.35 -6.02 -7.84
CA TYR A 87 4.24 -4.63 -8.27
C TYR A 87 4.40 -4.54 -9.78
N ASP A 88 3.32 -4.25 -10.49
CA ASP A 88 3.36 -3.94 -11.92
C ASP A 88 3.93 -2.54 -12.12
N ILE A 89 5.10 -2.44 -12.75
CA ILE A 89 5.81 -1.18 -12.96
C ILE A 89 5.21 -0.31 -14.06
N GLU A 90 4.29 -0.86 -14.86
CA GLU A 90 3.56 -0.12 -15.89
C GLU A 90 2.21 0.39 -15.38
N ALA A 91 1.67 -0.24 -14.34
CA ALA A 91 0.38 0.14 -13.76
C ALA A 91 0.46 1.31 -12.79
N SER A 92 1.65 1.63 -12.24
CA SER A 92 1.83 2.65 -11.22
C SER A 92 3.19 3.35 -11.33
N ALA A 93 3.17 4.69 -11.38
CA ALA A 93 4.38 5.50 -11.36
C ALA A 93 5.21 5.25 -10.08
N THR A 94 4.56 5.08 -8.94
CA THR A 94 5.21 4.76 -7.66
C THR A 94 5.94 3.42 -7.71
N ASN A 95 5.35 2.41 -8.34
CA ASN A 95 6.00 1.11 -8.52
C ASN A 95 7.25 1.24 -9.41
N LEU A 96 7.15 2.03 -10.48
CA LEU A 96 8.26 2.29 -11.38
C LEU A 96 9.40 3.05 -10.67
N GLU A 97 9.08 4.04 -9.85
CA GLU A 97 10.07 4.78 -9.05
C GLU A 97 10.77 3.86 -8.05
N SER A 98 10.02 3.03 -7.33
CA SER A 98 10.56 2.05 -6.39
C SER A 98 11.48 1.04 -7.10
N PHE A 99 11.07 0.56 -8.27
CA PHE A 99 11.89 -0.32 -9.10
C PHE A 99 13.20 0.34 -9.52
N ARG A 100 13.17 1.61 -9.95
CA ARG A 100 14.37 2.38 -10.32
C ARG A 100 15.28 2.63 -9.12
N ALA A 101 14.72 2.98 -7.96
CA ALA A 101 15.47 3.16 -6.72
C ALA A 101 16.22 1.89 -6.29
N LEU A 102 15.70 0.72 -6.65
CA LEU A 102 16.36 -0.57 -6.47
C LEU A 102 17.35 -0.91 -7.59
N ASN A 103 17.70 0.05 -8.46
CA ASN A 103 18.54 -0.16 -9.66
C ASN A 103 17.99 -1.28 -10.56
N GLY A 104 16.66 -1.38 -10.68
CA GLY A 104 16.02 -2.31 -11.59
C GLY A 104 16.27 -1.90 -13.05
N ASN A 105 16.80 -2.81 -13.85
CA ASN A 105 17.08 -2.60 -15.27
C ASN A 105 16.41 -3.65 -16.16
N GLY A 106 15.65 -4.58 -15.57
CA GLY A 106 14.88 -5.61 -16.27
C GLY A 106 13.90 -6.31 -15.33
N VAL A 107 12.84 -6.89 -15.90
CA VAL A 107 11.81 -7.61 -15.17
C VAL A 107 11.86 -9.12 -15.49
N PRO A 108 11.50 -9.96 -14.50
CA PRO A 108 11.18 -9.63 -13.15
C PRO A 108 12.41 -9.20 -12.33
N LEU A 109 12.23 -8.24 -11.41
CA LEU A 109 13.15 -8.01 -10.30
C LEU A 109 12.52 -8.64 -9.06
N ILE A 110 13.17 -9.62 -8.47
CA ILE A 110 12.66 -10.37 -7.32
C ILE A 110 13.53 -10.10 -6.10
N LEU A 111 12.89 -9.80 -4.97
CA LEU A 111 13.55 -9.58 -3.69
C LEU A 111 13.08 -10.62 -2.67
N VAL A 112 13.99 -11.08 -1.83
CA VAL A 112 13.74 -11.90 -0.65
C VAL A 112 14.55 -11.33 0.51
N GLY A 113 13.90 -10.55 1.37
CA GLY A 113 14.61 -9.72 2.35
C GLY A 113 15.54 -8.73 1.66
N GLU A 114 16.84 -8.75 2.01
CA GLU A 114 17.85 -7.86 1.41
C GLU A 114 18.45 -8.39 0.09
N ARG A 115 18.16 -9.65 -0.23
CA ARG A 115 18.69 -10.28 -1.44
C ARG A 115 17.79 -10.02 -2.64
N ARG A 116 18.40 -9.93 -3.82
CA ARG A 116 17.68 -9.65 -5.06
C ARG A 116 18.24 -10.42 -6.25
N MET A 117 17.37 -10.67 -7.22
CA MET A 117 17.75 -11.22 -8.52
C MET A 117 16.98 -10.52 -9.63
N GLN A 118 17.59 -10.44 -10.81
CA GLN A 118 16.90 -9.99 -12.04
C GLN A 118 16.74 -11.17 -12.98
N GLY A 119 15.59 -11.21 -13.66
CA GLY A 119 15.17 -12.39 -14.40
C GLY A 119 14.66 -13.48 -13.48
N PHE A 120 14.29 -14.63 -14.06
CA PHE A 120 13.78 -15.75 -13.29
C PHE A 120 14.17 -17.08 -13.91
N THR A 121 14.78 -17.93 -13.11
CA THR A 121 14.81 -19.38 -13.26
C THR A 121 14.54 -20.03 -11.90
N PRO A 122 13.94 -21.23 -11.85
CA PRO A 122 13.76 -21.94 -10.59
C PRO A 122 15.06 -22.08 -9.79
N GLN A 123 16.14 -22.48 -10.45
CA GLN A 123 17.45 -22.69 -9.82
C GLN A 123 18.01 -21.41 -9.21
N SER A 124 17.94 -20.28 -9.93
CA SER A 124 18.40 -18.98 -9.41
C SER A 124 17.56 -18.52 -8.22
N PHE A 125 16.25 -18.79 -8.23
CA PHE A 125 15.37 -18.44 -7.12
C PHE A 125 15.66 -19.30 -5.89
N GLU A 126 15.91 -20.60 -6.05
CA GLU A 126 16.30 -21.48 -4.94
C GLU A 126 17.64 -21.05 -4.29
N VAL A 127 18.58 -20.54 -5.09
CA VAL A 127 19.81 -19.94 -4.54
C VAL A 127 19.52 -18.67 -3.75
N LEU A 128 18.55 -17.86 -4.21
CA LEU A 128 18.15 -16.63 -3.52
C LEU A 128 17.51 -16.91 -2.15
N LEU A 129 16.89 -18.08 -1.97
CA LEU A 129 16.24 -18.48 -0.72
C LEU A 129 17.23 -18.95 0.38
N ARG A 130 18.44 -19.36 0.01
CA ARG A 130 19.45 -19.88 0.94
C ARG A 130 20.23 -18.77 1.63
#